data_f363075cef71a0ab58c65903fa698403
#
_entry.id   f363075cef71a0ab58c65903fa698403
#
_cell.length_a   1.000
_cell.length_b   1.000
_cell.length_c   1.000
_cell.angle_alpha   90.00
_cell.angle_beta   90.00
_cell.angle_gamma   90.00
#
_symmetry.space_group_name_H-M   'P 1'
#
loop_
_entity.id
_entity.type
_entity.pdbx_description
1 polymer ?
#
loop_
_entity_poly.entity_id
_entity_poly.type
_entity_poly.pdbx_seq_one_letter_code
_entity_poly.pdbx_strand_id
1 'polypeptide(L)'
;MDTIECSGVRVALDIGNDGIAAAHFNGLLLPGNIQAVNAITLGVAAGCGVKGLLYRADRAAVCCDAQSMAASYPTLTPLQRRVPVAFVVNAAQAALSERLVQRAGAAGLLRRTFYGPAEAHEWLTQTARLLRNNNDWWLTRA
;
A
#
# COMPACT_ATOMS: atom_id res chain seq x y z
N MET A 1 4.25 10.96 -14.31
CA MET A 1 4.47 10.54 -12.91
C MET A 1 4.09 11.69 -12.00
N ASP A 2 3.16 11.45 -11.11
CA ASP A 2 2.69 12.45 -10.17
C ASP A 2 3.53 12.40 -8.89
N THR A 3 3.93 13.57 -8.39
CA THR A 3 4.70 13.67 -7.15
C THR A 3 3.86 14.37 -6.09
N ILE A 4 3.79 13.76 -4.93
CA ILE A 4 3.07 14.28 -3.77
C ILE A 4 4.10 14.57 -2.68
N GLU A 5 4.05 15.77 -2.10
CA GLU A 5 4.85 16.10 -0.92
C GLU A 5 3.95 16.29 0.28
N CYS A 6 4.29 15.62 1.36
CA CYS A 6 3.51 15.66 2.60
C CYS A 6 4.44 15.54 3.79
N SER A 7 4.52 16.58 4.62
CA SER A 7 5.26 16.57 5.89
C SER A 7 6.71 16.07 5.77
N GLY A 8 7.42 16.51 4.73
CA GLY A 8 8.81 16.13 4.50
C GLY A 8 9.03 14.79 3.81
N VAL A 9 7.96 14.15 3.38
CA VAL A 9 8.01 12.90 2.61
C VAL A 9 7.58 13.18 1.18
N ARG A 10 8.35 12.69 0.22
CA ARG A 10 8.00 12.76 -1.20
C ARG A 10 7.53 11.40 -1.66
N VAL A 11 6.37 11.36 -2.29
CA VAL A 11 5.81 10.15 -2.89
C VAL A 11 5.67 10.39 -4.39
N ALA A 12 6.37 9.60 -5.20
CA ALA A 12 6.21 9.60 -6.64
C ALA A 12 5.29 8.45 -7.03
N LEU A 13 4.12 8.77 -7.60
CA LEU A 13 3.12 7.79 -8.00
C LEU A 13 3.17 7.61 -9.52
N ASP A 14 3.42 6.38 -9.96
CA ASP A 14 3.48 5.98 -11.35
C ASP A 14 2.42 4.93 -11.65
N ILE A 15 1.45 5.27 -12.50
CA ILE A 15 0.35 4.36 -12.83
C ILE A 15 0.63 3.72 -14.18
N GLY A 16 0.80 2.39 -14.17
CA GLY A 16 1.03 1.62 -15.38
C GLY A 16 -0.26 1.41 -16.20
N ASN A 17 -0.07 1.07 -17.48
CA ASN A 17 -1.17 0.78 -18.40
C ASN A 17 -2.00 -0.44 -17.98
N ASP A 18 -1.42 -1.33 -17.17
CA ASP A 18 -2.08 -2.52 -16.62
C ASP A 18 -2.96 -2.21 -15.40
N GLY A 19 -3.00 -0.96 -14.95
CA GLY A 19 -3.74 -0.54 -13.77
C GLY A 19 -3.01 -0.76 -12.44
N ILE A 20 -1.77 -1.21 -12.47
CA ILE A 20 -0.94 -1.34 -11.28
C ILE A 20 -0.15 -0.04 -11.10
N ALA A 21 -0.27 0.57 -9.94
CA ALA A 21 0.47 1.78 -9.60
C ALA A 21 1.65 1.45 -8.70
N ALA A 22 2.75 2.18 -8.86
CA ALA A 22 3.90 2.13 -7.98
C ALA A 22 4.03 3.46 -7.25
N ALA A 23 4.09 3.42 -5.92
CA ALA A 23 4.34 4.58 -5.07
C ALA A 23 5.76 4.47 -4.50
N HIS A 24 6.61 5.40 -4.89
CA HIS A 24 8.01 5.46 -4.46
C HIS A 24 8.13 6.48 -3.33
N PHE A 25 8.48 5.99 -2.14
CA PHE A 25 8.61 6.84 -0.95
C PHE A 25 10.06 7.27 -0.76
N ASN A 26 10.27 8.57 -0.58
CA ASN A 26 11.55 9.16 -0.23
C ASN A 26 11.36 10.07 0.98
N GLY A 27 12.26 9.94 1.96
CA GLY A 27 12.23 10.75 3.16
C GLY A 27 12.08 9.92 4.41
N LEU A 28 11.66 10.57 5.49
CA LEU A 28 11.56 9.98 6.82
C LEU A 28 10.09 9.79 7.20
N LEU A 29 9.68 8.53 7.32
CA LEU A 29 8.33 8.16 7.75
C LEU A 29 8.32 8.06 9.28
N LEU A 30 7.53 8.92 9.90
CA LEU A 30 7.41 9.08 11.36
C LEU A 30 5.96 8.87 11.79
N PRO A 31 5.69 8.57 13.08
CA PRO A 31 4.31 8.51 13.58
C PRO A 31 3.52 9.79 13.31
N GLY A 32 4.21 10.93 13.28
CA GLY A 32 3.56 12.23 13.05
C GLY A 32 3.14 12.50 11.60
N ASN A 33 3.66 11.76 10.61
CA ASN A 33 3.33 11.99 9.21
C ASN A 33 2.76 10.76 8.48
N ILE A 34 2.95 9.57 9.00
CA ILE A 34 2.62 8.32 8.30
C ILE A 34 1.14 8.21 7.94
N GLN A 35 0.25 8.68 8.81
CA GLN A 35 -1.18 8.63 8.57
C GLN A 35 -1.58 9.48 7.36
N ALA A 36 -1.08 10.72 7.31
CA ALA A 36 -1.37 11.63 6.21
C ALA A 36 -0.77 11.11 4.89
N VAL A 37 0.46 10.62 4.93
CA VAL A 37 1.15 10.07 3.75
C VAL A 37 0.38 8.88 3.17
N ASN A 38 -0.03 7.94 4.03
CA ASN A 38 -0.79 6.78 3.60
C ASN A 38 -2.18 7.14 3.08
N ALA A 39 -2.88 8.03 3.77
CA ALA A 39 -4.22 8.47 3.37
C ALA A 39 -4.19 9.13 1.99
N ILE A 40 -3.24 10.04 1.76
CA ILE A 40 -3.11 10.73 0.47
C ILE A 40 -2.73 9.75 -0.63
N THR A 41 -1.73 8.90 -0.40
CA THR A 41 -1.25 7.95 -1.41
C THR A 41 -2.35 6.97 -1.82
N LEU A 42 -2.99 6.35 -0.83
CA LEU A 42 -4.06 5.37 -1.11
C LEU A 42 -5.30 6.06 -1.68
N GLY A 43 -5.62 7.28 -1.22
CA GLY A 43 -6.73 8.06 -1.73
C GLY A 43 -6.56 8.43 -3.20
N VAL A 44 -5.38 8.88 -3.60
CA VAL A 44 -5.09 9.20 -5.01
C VAL A 44 -5.13 7.94 -5.86
N ALA A 45 -4.51 6.85 -5.42
CA ALA A 45 -4.51 5.59 -6.15
C ALA A 45 -5.94 5.07 -6.34
N ALA A 46 -6.73 5.02 -5.28
CA ALA A 46 -8.12 4.56 -5.35
C ALA A 46 -8.97 5.47 -6.26
N GLY A 47 -8.76 6.79 -6.18
CA GLY A 47 -9.45 7.76 -7.01
C GLY A 47 -9.12 7.63 -8.50
N CYS A 48 -7.93 7.15 -8.84
CA CYS A 48 -7.51 6.86 -10.21
C CYS A 48 -7.97 5.47 -10.70
N GLY A 49 -8.67 4.70 -9.87
CA GLY A 49 -9.18 3.40 -10.26
C GLY A 49 -8.12 2.33 -10.43
N VAL A 50 -7.01 2.41 -9.69
CA VAL A 50 -5.95 1.39 -9.79
C VAL A 50 -6.44 0.04 -9.28
N LYS A 51 -5.91 -1.02 -9.88
CA LYS A 51 -6.25 -2.41 -9.54
C LYS A 51 -5.33 -2.99 -8.48
N GLY A 52 -4.21 -2.35 -8.23
CA GLY A 52 -3.22 -2.74 -7.22
C GLY A 52 -2.22 -1.64 -7.01
N LEU A 53 -1.62 -1.60 -5.83
CA LEU A 53 -0.68 -0.56 -5.44
C LEU A 53 0.59 -1.19 -4.86
N LEU A 54 1.73 -0.84 -5.45
CA LEU A 54 3.04 -1.30 -5.02
C LEU A 54 3.70 -0.17 -4.22
N TYR A 55 3.93 -0.39 -2.95
CA TYR A 55 4.62 0.55 -2.07
C TYR A 55 6.12 0.25 -2.07
N ARG A 56 6.90 1.12 -2.69
CA ARG A 56 8.36 1.07 -2.67
C ARG A 56 8.88 1.89 -1.50
N ALA A 57 8.94 1.25 -0.32
CA ALA A 57 9.47 1.88 0.90
C ALA A 57 10.95 1.54 1.16
N ASP A 58 11.56 0.74 0.30
CA ASP A 58 12.92 0.25 0.48
C ASP A 58 13.99 1.34 0.49
N ARG A 59 13.70 2.53 -0.05
CA ARG A 59 14.58 3.69 -0.05
C ARG A 59 14.21 4.75 0.98
N ALA A 60 13.11 4.58 1.68
CA ALA A 60 12.69 5.49 2.74
C ALA A 60 13.27 5.05 4.08
N ALA A 61 13.44 6.01 4.99
CA ALA A 61 13.72 5.71 6.38
C ALA A 61 12.39 5.61 7.13
N VAL A 62 12.10 4.43 7.69
CA VAL A 62 10.84 4.18 8.39
C VAL A 62 11.12 4.10 9.89
N CYS A 63 10.62 5.07 10.63
CA CYS A 63 10.77 5.19 12.08
C CYS A 63 9.41 5.18 12.77
N CYS A 64 8.55 4.24 12.38
CA CYS A 64 7.20 4.04 12.93
C CYS A 64 7.06 2.60 13.38
N ASP A 65 6.17 2.36 14.34
CA ASP A 65 5.75 1.01 14.66
C ASP A 65 4.52 0.59 13.82
N ALA A 66 4.21 -0.72 13.84
CA ALA A 66 3.09 -1.25 13.08
C ALA A 66 1.75 -0.70 13.55
N GLN A 67 1.61 -0.43 14.84
CA GLN A 67 0.37 0.13 15.40
C GLN A 67 0.09 1.52 14.85
N SER A 68 1.10 2.39 14.82
CA SER A 68 0.96 3.75 14.27
C SER A 68 0.63 3.70 12.79
N MET A 69 1.28 2.80 12.03
CA MET A 69 1.06 2.68 10.58
C MET A 69 -0.31 2.11 10.25
N ALA A 70 -0.83 1.20 11.05
CA ALA A 70 -2.12 0.55 10.83
C ALA A 70 -3.30 1.29 11.46
N ALA A 71 -3.07 2.40 12.16
CA ALA A 71 -4.11 3.09 12.92
C ALA A 71 -5.25 3.61 12.04
N SER A 72 -5.00 3.89 10.75
CA SER A 72 -6.02 4.35 9.82
C SER A 72 -6.83 3.21 9.18
N TYR A 73 -6.46 1.95 9.36
CA TYR A 73 -7.13 0.83 8.68
C TYR A 73 -8.65 0.78 8.93
N PRO A 74 -9.16 0.99 10.15
CA PRO A 74 -10.60 0.96 10.38
C PRO A 74 -11.37 2.08 9.67
N THR A 75 -10.70 3.17 9.29
CA THR A 75 -11.34 4.35 8.70
C THR A 75 -11.24 4.38 7.18
N LEU A 76 -10.67 3.37 6.55
CA LEU A 76 -10.56 3.30 5.09
C LEU A 76 -11.93 3.22 4.45
N THR A 77 -12.11 3.94 3.34
CA THR A 77 -13.34 3.88 2.55
C THR A 77 -13.48 2.51 1.87
N PRO A 78 -14.69 2.10 1.45
CA PRO A 78 -14.85 0.85 0.69
C PRO A 78 -13.98 0.78 -0.55
N LEU A 79 -13.80 1.89 -1.26
CA LEU A 79 -12.94 1.93 -2.45
C LEU A 79 -11.47 1.72 -2.09
N GLN A 80 -10.98 2.36 -1.02
CA GLN A 80 -9.61 2.18 -0.54
C GLN A 80 -9.35 0.75 -0.06
N ARG A 81 -10.35 0.12 0.58
CA ARG A 81 -10.22 -1.25 1.10
C ARG A 81 -10.08 -2.29 -0.01
N ARG A 82 -10.54 -1.99 -1.23
CA ARG A 82 -10.50 -2.90 -2.37
C ARG A 82 -9.12 -2.97 -3.05
N VAL A 83 -8.25 -2.00 -2.79
CA VAL A 83 -6.94 -1.94 -3.44
C VAL A 83 -5.98 -2.88 -2.72
N PRO A 84 -5.50 -3.97 -3.38
CA PRO A 84 -4.44 -4.78 -2.81
C PRO A 84 -3.12 -4.01 -2.83
N VAL A 85 -2.33 -4.15 -1.78
CA VAL A 85 -1.06 -3.44 -1.64
C VAL A 85 0.08 -4.43 -1.42
N ALA A 86 1.14 -4.28 -2.20
CA ALA A 86 2.39 -4.99 -2.02
C ALA A 86 3.42 -4.03 -1.40
N PHE A 87 4.04 -4.42 -0.29
CA PHE A 87 5.12 -3.66 0.32
C PHE A 87 6.46 -4.19 -0.18
N VAL A 88 7.21 -3.38 -0.91
CA VAL A 88 8.59 -3.68 -1.28
C VAL A 88 9.50 -3.02 -0.24
N VAL A 89 10.24 -3.85 0.49
CA VAL A 89 11.00 -3.43 1.67
C VAL A 89 12.44 -3.93 1.59
N ASN A 90 13.31 -3.32 2.38
CA ASN A 90 14.66 -3.85 2.61
C ASN A 90 14.68 -4.74 3.87
N ALA A 91 15.83 -5.37 4.13
CA ALA A 91 15.97 -6.31 5.24
C ALA A 91 15.67 -5.67 6.61
N ALA A 92 16.03 -4.41 6.80
CA ALA A 92 15.80 -3.70 8.07
C ALA A 92 14.31 -3.42 8.31
N GLN A 93 13.50 -3.38 7.27
CA GLN A 93 12.06 -3.10 7.32
C GLN A 93 11.21 -4.37 7.36
N ALA A 94 11.81 -5.54 7.18
CA ALA A 94 11.07 -6.80 6.98
C ALA A 94 10.15 -7.12 8.16
N ALA A 95 10.64 -7.05 9.39
CA ALA A 95 9.87 -7.39 10.59
C ALA A 95 8.67 -6.44 10.76
N LEU A 96 8.85 -5.16 10.50
CA LEU A 96 7.77 -4.17 10.56
C LEU A 96 6.71 -4.47 9.50
N SER A 97 7.14 -4.76 8.28
CA SER A 97 6.24 -5.08 7.17
C SER A 97 5.39 -6.32 7.48
N GLU A 98 5.99 -7.38 8.04
CA GLU A 98 5.24 -8.59 8.43
C GLU A 98 4.18 -8.30 9.48
N ARG A 99 4.47 -7.45 10.45
CA ARG A 99 3.47 -7.02 11.44
C ARG A 99 2.35 -6.23 10.81
N LEU A 100 2.66 -5.38 9.83
CA LEU A 100 1.65 -4.62 9.09
C LEU A 100 0.74 -5.55 8.30
N VAL A 101 1.31 -6.56 7.64
CA VAL A 101 0.55 -7.56 6.88
C VAL A 101 -0.42 -8.31 7.80
N GLN A 102 0.02 -8.69 9.00
CA GLN A 102 -0.82 -9.35 9.98
C GLN A 102 -1.99 -8.46 10.44
N ARG A 103 -1.70 -7.20 10.75
CA ARG A 103 -2.74 -6.24 11.16
C ARG A 103 -3.72 -5.95 10.02
N ALA A 104 -3.23 -5.86 8.79
CA ALA A 104 -4.05 -5.67 7.61
C ALA A 104 -4.99 -6.86 7.40
N GLY A 105 -4.49 -8.08 7.54
CA GLY A 105 -5.30 -9.30 7.44
C GLY A 105 -6.42 -9.33 8.46
N ALA A 106 -6.14 -8.93 9.71
CA ALA A 106 -7.16 -8.83 10.76
C ALA A 106 -8.23 -7.77 10.44
N ALA A 107 -7.86 -6.74 9.68
CA ALA A 107 -8.78 -5.69 9.22
C ALA A 107 -9.47 -6.01 7.89
N GLY A 108 -9.23 -7.20 7.31
CA GLY A 108 -9.81 -7.61 6.03
C GLY A 108 -9.16 -6.99 4.81
N LEU A 109 -7.91 -6.54 4.92
CA LEU A 109 -7.17 -5.90 3.84
C LEU A 109 -6.16 -6.88 3.22
N LEU A 110 -5.96 -6.78 1.90
CA LEU A 110 -4.95 -7.57 1.19
C LEU A 110 -3.64 -6.82 1.16
N ARG A 111 -2.66 -7.30 1.91
CA ARG A 111 -1.30 -6.76 1.97
C ARG A 111 -0.32 -7.92 1.95
N ARG A 112 0.82 -7.73 1.30
CA ARG A 112 1.88 -8.73 1.27
C ARG A 112 3.24 -8.06 1.18
N THR A 113 4.26 -8.68 1.80
CA THR A 113 5.64 -8.20 1.82
C THR A 113 6.45 -8.84 0.70
N PHE A 114 7.25 -8.03 0.01
CA PHE A 114 8.20 -8.46 -1.02
C PHE A 114 9.54 -7.75 -0.85
N TYR A 115 10.59 -8.36 -1.37
CA TYR A 115 11.94 -7.77 -1.37
C TYR A 115 12.34 -7.26 -2.75
N GLY A 116 11.60 -7.62 -3.80
CA GLY A 116 11.82 -7.17 -5.16
C GLY A 116 10.55 -6.64 -5.81
N PRO A 117 10.64 -5.59 -6.64
CA PRO A 117 9.47 -5.00 -7.29
C PRO A 117 8.84 -5.93 -8.34
N ALA A 118 9.63 -6.76 -9.03
CA ALA A 118 9.10 -7.66 -10.05
C ALA A 118 8.14 -8.70 -9.47
N GLU A 119 8.50 -9.32 -8.36
CA GLU A 119 7.66 -10.30 -7.67
C GLU A 119 6.39 -9.66 -7.11
N ALA A 120 6.53 -8.46 -6.58
CA ALA A 120 5.39 -7.69 -6.07
C ALA A 120 4.41 -7.35 -7.19
N HIS A 121 4.91 -6.90 -8.33
CA HIS A 121 4.08 -6.59 -9.50
C HIS A 121 3.35 -7.84 -10.01
N GLU A 122 4.02 -8.97 -10.08
CA GLU A 122 3.42 -10.23 -10.50
C GLU A 122 2.28 -10.64 -9.56
N TRP A 123 2.48 -10.57 -8.25
CA TRP A 123 1.44 -10.88 -7.27
C TRP A 123 0.24 -9.94 -7.41
N LEU A 124 0.48 -8.65 -7.61
CA LEU A 124 -0.61 -7.68 -7.81
C LEU A 124 -1.39 -7.96 -9.09
N THR A 125 -0.70 -8.31 -10.17
CA THR A 125 -1.34 -8.66 -11.44
C THR A 125 -2.25 -9.89 -11.30
N GLN A 126 -1.75 -10.94 -10.64
CA GLN A 126 -2.53 -12.15 -10.37
C GLN A 126 -3.70 -11.87 -9.45
N THR A 127 -3.49 -11.09 -8.40
CA THR A 127 -4.53 -10.72 -7.45
C THR A 127 -5.63 -9.90 -8.14
N ALA A 128 -5.26 -8.96 -9.00
CA ALA A 128 -6.22 -8.17 -9.75
C ALA A 128 -7.10 -9.03 -10.67
N ARG A 129 -6.54 -10.08 -11.27
CA ARG A 129 -7.32 -11.04 -12.07
C ARG A 129 -8.32 -11.81 -11.22
N LEU A 130 -7.87 -12.31 -10.07
CA LEU A 130 -8.74 -13.04 -9.14
C LEU A 130 -9.89 -12.18 -8.63
N LEU A 131 -9.60 -10.94 -8.27
CA LEU A 131 -10.61 -10.00 -7.80
C LEU A 131 -11.61 -9.63 -8.90
N ARG A 132 -11.16 -9.54 -10.16
CA ARG A 132 -12.05 -9.28 -11.30
C ARG A 132 -12.97 -10.45 -11.55
N ASN A 133 -12.49 -11.69 -11.40
CA ASN A 133 -13.28 -12.90 -11.59
C ASN A 133 -14.23 -13.18 -10.43
N ASN A 134 -13.92 -12.65 -9.25
CA ASN A 134 -14.72 -12.78 -8.02
C ASN A 134 -14.99 -11.39 -7.46
N ASN A 135 -15.58 -10.50 -8.27
CA ASN A 135 -15.68 -9.08 -7.98
C ASN A 135 -16.44 -8.73 -6.70
N ASP A 136 -17.22 -9.66 -6.15
CA ASP A 136 -18.03 -9.43 -4.96
C ASP A 136 -17.44 -10.03 -3.68
N TRP A 137 -16.25 -10.65 -3.74
CA TRP A 137 -15.70 -11.39 -2.61
C TRP A 137 -15.46 -10.53 -1.36
N TRP A 138 -15.05 -9.28 -1.53
CA TRP A 138 -14.83 -8.36 -0.40
C TRP A 138 -16.13 -7.86 0.21
N LEU A 139 -17.22 -7.86 -0.54
CA LEU A 139 -18.55 -7.52 -0.02
C LEU A 139 -19.05 -8.59 0.94
N THR A 140 -18.69 -9.84 0.72
CA THR A 140 -19.07 -10.95 1.59
C THR A 140 -18.23 -11.01 2.85
N ARG A 141 -17.10 -10.30 2.89
CA ARG A 141 -16.19 -10.24 4.04
C ARG A 141 -16.29 -8.96 4.84
N ALA A 142 -17.07 -8.03 4.37
CA ALA A 142 -17.22 -6.74 5.02
C ALA A 142 -17.89 -6.86 6.39
#